data_1bd3f3f75aab4c6d483ea0d73e01a8ad
#
_entry.id   1bd3f3f75aab4c6d483ea0d73e01a8ad
#
_cell.length_a   1.000
_cell.length_b   1.000
_cell.length_c   1.000
_cell.angle_alpha   90.00
_cell.angle_beta   90.00
_cell.angle_gamma   90.00
#
_symmetry.space_group_name_H-M   'P 1'
#
loop_
_entity.id
_entity.type
_entity.pdbx_description
1 polymer ?
#
loop_
_entity_poly.entity_id
_entity_poly.type
_entity_poly.pdbx_seq_one_letter_code
_entity_poly.pdbx_strand_id
1 'polypeptide(L)'
;MRVSFISAVCLVLGGMALAQSTSGAQTHAPDAGTIPNKQSTTLAPAQPTATFQTSMGDIHCTLFPDKAPETVANFIGLATGKKQWTNPKTGKVEKAVPLYDGTTFHRVIPDFMIQGGDPIGNGTGGPGYSFKDEFTDDLKFDVPGRLAMANSGPSTNGSQFFITEVPTPHLNGRHTIFGQCTDEEVVQKIARVSTGANNKPLTPVVIKHLAIVDPRHPATHKPGTTTHKSTGTQSTTPKKATPPPQ
;
A
#
# COMPACT_ATOMS: atom_id res chain seq x y z
N MET A 1 -20.01 -16.81 -53.17
CA MET A 1 -19.55 -18.21 -53.14
C MET A 1 -19.73 -18.74 -51.74
N ARG A 2 -20.69 -19.67 -51.59
CA ARG A 2 -20.97 -20.43 -50.34
C ARG A 2 -20.05 -21.66 -50.36
N VAL A 3 -19.42 -21.97 -49.24
CA VAL A 3 -18.87 -23.31 -48.97
C VAL A 3 -19.28 -23.72 -47.56
N SER A 4 -20.22 -24.67 -47.48
CA SER A 4 -20.58 -25.49 -46.34
C SER A 4 -19.67 -26.72 -46.26
N PHE A 5 -19.24 -27.13 -45.08
CA PHE A 5 -18.86 -28.51 -44.74
C PHE A 5 -19.21 -28.73 -43.25
N ILE A 6 -20.28 -29.46 -43.00
CA ILE A 6 -20.60 -30.87 -42.79
C ILE A 6 -19.86 -31.48 -41.55
N SER A 7 -20.75 -31.84 -40.63
CA SER A 7 -20.62 -32.68 -39.41
C SER A 7 -19.80 -33.97 -39.60
N ALA A 8 -19.18 -34.40 -38.51
CA ALA A 8 -19.00 -35.80 -38.20
C ALA A 8 -19.21 -36.08 -36.72
N VAL A 9 -20.29 -36.75 -36.42
CA VAL A 9 -20.64 -37.41 -35.16
C VAL A 9 -19.92 -38.75 -35.12
N CYS A 10 -19.18 -39.08 -34.09
CA CYS A 10 -18.76 -40.43 -33.75
C CYS A 10 -19.27 -40.79 -32.34
N LEU A 11 -20.26 -41.60 -32.36
CA LEU A 11 -20.84 -42.33 -31.20
C LEU A 11 -20.05 -43.63 -31.02
N VAL A 12 -19.48 -43.88 -29.85
CA VAL A 12 -19.00 -45.22 -29.47
C VAL A 12 -19.61 -45.58 -28.12
N LEU A 13 -20.49 -46.56 -28.20
CA LEU A 13 -21.07 -47.33 -27.08
C LEU A 13 -20.06 -48.41 -26.64
N GLY A 14 -20.11 -48.76 -25.37
CA GLY A 14 -19.75 -50.13 -24.98
C GLY A 14 -18.94 -50.27 -23.70
N GLY A 15 -19.56 -50.90 -22.71
CA GLY A 15 -18.89 -51.82 -21.83
C GLY A 15 -19.17 -51.71 -20.35
N MET A 16 -20.32 -52.24 -19.89
CA MET A 16 -20.55 -52.62 -18.49
C MET A 16 -19.73 -53.87 -18.15
N ALA A 17 -18.96 -53.83 -17.07
CA ALA A 17 -18.46 -55.04 -16.41
C ALA A 17 -18.75 -54.94 -14.91
N LEU A 18 -19.71 -55.77 -14.45
CA LEU A 18 -19.91 -56.10 -13.03
C LEU A 18 -18.81 -57.06 -12.60
N ALA A 19 -18.14 -56.74 -11.50
CA ALA A 19 -17.40 -57.75 -10.73
C ALA A 19 -17.87 -57.69 -9.27
N GLN A 20 -18.50 -58.73 -8.83
CA GLN A 20 -18.79 -59.05 -7.44
C GLN A 20 -17.54 -59.60 -6.76
N SER A 21 -17.25 -59.18 -5.53
CA SER A 21 -16.28 -59.81 -4.64
C SER A 21 -16.75 -59.78 -3.20
N THR A 22 -16.97 -60.87 -2.73
CA THR A 22 -17.17 -61.52 -1.45
C THR A 22 -16.57 -60.87 -0.20
N SER A 23 -17.44 -60.90 0.80
CA SER A 23 -17.27 -60.69 2.24
C SER A 23 -16.08 -61.47 2.82
N GLY A 24 -15.23 -60.74 3.58
CA GLY A 24 -14.28 -61.31 4.52
C GLY A 24 -14.24 -60.45 5.79
N ALA A 25 -14.94 -60.93 6.82
CA ALA A 25 -14.91 -60.33 8.15
C ALA A 25 -13.58 -60.65 8.80
N GLN A 26 -12.80 -59.64 9.11
CA GLN A 26 -11.70 -59.74 10.06
C GLN A 26 -11.91 -58.75 11.21
N THR A 27 -12.18 -59.32 12.38
CA THR A 27 -12.17 -58.65 13.68
C THR A 27 -10.72 -58.23 14.00
N HIS A 28 -10.49 -56.92 14.13
CA HIS A 28 -9.28 -56.36 14.69
C HIS A 28 -9.60 -55.53 15.94
N ALA A 29 -8.82 -55.81 16.97
CA ALA A 29 -8.88 -55.17 18.29
C ALA A 29 -8.56 -53.66 18.21
N PRO A 30 -9.05 -52.84 19.18
CA PRO A 30 -8.80 -51.42 19.17
C PRO A 30 -7.35 -51.11 19.46
N ASP A 31 -6.66 -50.50 18.50
CA ASP A 31 -5.31 -49.97 18.67
C ASP A 31 -5.38 -48.61 19.35
N ALA A 32 -4.47 -48.43 20.28
CA ALA A 32 -4.39 -47.28 21.18
C ALA A 32 -4.11 -45.97 20.41
N GLY A 33 -4.84 -44.95 20.83
CA GLY A 33 -4.84 -43.59 20.38
C GLY A 33 -3.52 -43.02 19.85
N THR A 34 -3.44 -42.83 18.54
CA THR A 34 -2.55 -41.86 17.93
C THR A 34 -3.18 -40.47 18.05
N ILE A 35 -2.71 -39.68 18.98
CA ILE A 35 -3.06 -38.28 19.12
C ILE A 35 -2.71 -37.59 17.78
N PRO A 36 -3.64 -36.94 17.07
CA PRO A 36 -3.29 -36.21 15.85
C PRO A 36 -2.30 -35.12 16.23
N ASN A 37 -1.12 -35.21 15.67
CA ASN A 37 -0.08 -34.17 15.74
C ASN A 37 -0.71 -32.84 15.32
N LYS A 38 -0.87 -31.94 16.28
CA LYS A 38 -1.32 -30.59 16.10
C LYS A 38 -0.31 -29.91 15.15
N GLN A 39 -0.58 -29.99 13.84
CA GLN A 39 0.17 -29.23 12.85
C GLN A 39 0.18 -27.78 13.29
N SER A 40 1.32 -27.33 13.78
CA SER A 40 1.58 -25.93 14.06
C SER A 40 1.46 -25.21 12.72
N THR A 41 0.29 -24.65 12.46
CA THR A 41 0.10 -23.73 11.33
C THR A 41 0.97 -22.52 11.66
N THR A 42 2.18 -22.51 11.14
CA THR A 42 3.04 -21.33 11.19
C THR A 42 2.32 -20.28 10.35
N LEU A 43 1.57 -19.40 11.02
CA LEU A 43 0.97 -18.23 10.37
C LEU A 43 2.10 -17.48 9.68
N ALA A 44 1.96 -17.25 8.37
CA ALA A 44 2.90 -16.38 7.66
C ALA A 44 3.04 -15.07 8.44
N PRO A 45 4.26 -14.53 8.59
CA PRO A 45 4.46 -13.30 9.33
C PRO A 45 3.56 -12.21 8.76
N ALA A 46 2.82 -11.53 9.65
CA ALA A 46 1.90 -10.49 9.25
C ALA A 46 2.64 -9.41 8.44
N GLN A 47 2.10 -9.07 7.28
CA GLN A 47 2.69 -8.08 6.38
C GLN A 47 2.53 -6.66 6.93
N PRO A 48 3.48 -5.75 6.69
CA PRO A 48 3.32 -4.34 7.01
C PRO A 48 2.15 -3.73 6.25
N THR A 49 1.50 -2.76 6.90
CA THR A 49 0.43 -1.98 6.27
C THR A 49 0.78 -0.49 6.25
N ALA A 50 0.26 0.20 5.26
CA ALA A 50 0.36 1.63 5.10
C ALA A 50 -1.03 2.23 4.95
N THR A 51 -1.35 3.29 5.70
CA THR A 51 -2.59 4.05 5.56
C THR A 51 -2.27 5.47 5.12
N PHE A 52 -2.64 5.82 3.91
CA PHE A 52 -2.56 7.20 3.41
C PHE A 52 -3.77 7.98 3.92
N GLN A 53 -3.60 8.80 4.94
CA GLN A 53 -4.63 9.72 5.41
C GLN A 53 -4.68 10.94 4.49
N THR A 54 -5.61 10.96 3.55
CA THR A 54 -5.68 12.02 2.55
C THR A 54 -6.74 13.08 2.90
N SER A 55 -6.74 14.17 2.14
CA SER A 55 -7.80 15.18 2.22
C SER A 55 -9.15 14.69 1.66
N MET A 56 -9.19 13.52 0.98
CA MET A 56 -10.38 12.96 0.35
C MET A 56 -10.81 11.60 0.90
N GLY A 57 -10.17 11.12 1.95
CA GLY A 57 -10.41 9.82 2.59
C GLY A 57 -9.12 9.03 2.76
N ASP A 58 -9.20 7.95 3.52
CA ASP A 58 -8.07 7.09 3.81
C ASP A 58 -7.93 6.00 2.75
N ILE A 59 -6.68 5.63 2.41
CA ILE A 59 -6.37 4.53 1.51
C ILE A 59 -5.49 3.55 2.29
N HIS A 60 -5.98 2.33 2.47
CA HIS A 60 -5.28 1.26 3.19
C HIS A 60 -4.56 0.33 2.20
N CYS A 61 -3.30 0.06 2.46
CA CYS A 61 -2.49 -0.79 1.61
C CYS A 61 -1.71 -1.82 2.42
N THR A 62 -1.64 -3.05 1.93
CA THR A 62 -0.72 -4.08 2.41
C THR A 62 0.57 -4.00 1.60
N LEU A 63 1.72 -4.04 2.26
CA LEU A 63 3.03 -3.98 1.61
C LEU A 63 3.63 -5.38 1.45
N PHE A 64 4.45 -5.57 0.42
CA PHE A 64 5.02 -6.87 0.03
C PHE A 64 6.54 -6.93 0.21
N PRO A 65 7.07 -6.94 1.45
CA PRO A 65 8.51 -6.93 1.71
C PRO A 65 9.24 -8.17 1.19
N ASP A 66 8.54 -9.29 1.04
CA ASP A 66 9.12 -10.53 0.51
C ASP A 66 9.29 -10.46 -1.02
N LYS A 67 8.57 -9.56 -1.69
CA LYS A 67 8.59 -9.38 -3.15
C LYS A 67 9.45 -8.19 -3.58
N ALA A 68 9.48 -7.12 -2.78
CA ALA A 68 10.21 -5.90 -3.05
C ALA A 68 10.85 -5.36 -1.74
N PRO A 69 11.84 -6.08 -1.17
CA PRO A 69 12.39 -5.77 0.15
C PRO A 69 13.05 -4.39 0.23
N GLU A 70 13.84 -3.99 -0.78
CA GLU A 70 14.50 -2.69 -0.79
C GLU A 70 13.47 -1.55 -0.96
N THR A 71 12.50 -1.73 -1.84
CA THR A 71 11.43 -0.77 -2.08
C THR A 71 10.57 -0.54 -0.84
N VAL A 72 10.13 -1.63 -0.18
CA VAL A 72 9.31 -1.54 1.04
C VAL A 72 10.13 -0.91 2.19
N ALA A 73 11.38 -1.30 2.37
CA ALA A 73 12.25 -0.69 3.38
C ALA A 73 12.47 0.81 3.13
N ASN A 74 12.67 1.20 1.87
CA ASN A 74 12.79 2.58 1.43
C ASN A 74 11.51 3.37 1.75
N PHE A 75 10.35 2.85 1.32
CA PHE A 75 9.05 3.49 1.50
C PHE A 75 8.71 3.69 2.98
N ILE A 76 8.85 2.63 3.81
CA ILE A 76 8.65 2.70 5.27
C ILE A 76 9.64 3.69 5.91
N GLY A 77 10.90 3.64 5.51
CA GLY A 77 11.94 4.52 6.03
C GLY A 77 11.66 5.99 5.78
N LEU A 78 11.19 6.34 4.57
CA LEU A 78 10.79 7.69 4.19
C LEU A 78 9.48 8.12 4.88
N ALA A 79 8.50 7.21 4.97
CA ALA A 79 7.22 7.48 5.64
C ALA A 79 7.38 7.77 7.14
N THR A 80 8.30 7.06 7.80
CA THR A 80 8.53 7.19 9.25
C THR A 80 9.64 8.17 9.63
N GLY A 81 10.31 8.78 8.64
CA GLY A 81 11.48 9.62 8.87
C GLY A 81 12.74 8.87 9.33
N LYS A 82 12.72 7.53 9.35
CA LYS A 82 13.88 6.70 9.70
C LYS A 82 14.97 6.70 8.63
N LYS A 83 14.62 6.96 7.39
CA LYS A 83 15.56 7.13 6.28
C LYS A 83 15.76 8.60 5.97
N GLN A 84 17.02 9.03 5.93
CA GLN A 84 17.37 10.40 5.55
C GLN A 84 17.11 10.62 4.06
N TRP A 85 16.74 11.85 3.72
CA TRP A 85 16.52 12.29 2.35
C TRP A 85 16.97 13.74 2.15
N THR A 86 17.30 14.11 0.93
CA THR A 86 17.67 15.49 0.59
C THR A 86 16.43 16.21 0.09
N ASN A 87 16.06 17.29 0.78
CA ASN A 87 14.92 18.10 0.39
C ASN A 87 15.24 18.89 -0.89
N PRO A 88 14.60 18.62 -2.01
CA PRO A 88 14.96 19.25 -3.29
C PRO A 88 14.62 20.75 -3.36
N LYS A 89 13.77 21.26 -2.45
CA LYS A 89 13.44 22.68 -2.36
C LYS A 89 14.54 23.49 -1.64
N THR A 90 15.24 22.87 -0.71
CA THR A 90 16.20 23.56 0.17
C THR A 90 17.62 23.07 0.01
N GLY A 91 17.83 21.91 -0.62
CA GLY A 91 19.14 21.23 -0.71
C GLY A 91 19.61 20.63 0.62
N LYS A 92 18.81 20.71 1.69
CA LYS A 92 19.20 20.22 3.02
C LYS A 92 18.90 18.73 3.17
N VAL A 93 19.74 18.04 3.92
CA VAL A 93 19.49 16.66 4.36
C VAL A 93 18.52 16.68 5.53
N GLU A 94 17.34 16.10 5.32
CA GLU A 94 16.32 15.93 6.34
C GLU A 94 16.58 14.63 7.13
N LYS A 95 16.62 14.76 8.46
CA LYS A 95 16.85 13.65 9.40
C LYS A 95 15.66 13.56 10.35
N ALA A 96 15.14 12.37 10.54
CA ALA A 96 13.97 12.11 11.37
C ALA A 96 12.71 12.90 10.94
N VAL A 97 12.61 13.24 9.64
CA VAL A 97 11.49 13.97 9.05
C VAL A 97 10.79 13.04 8.04
N PRO A 98 9.51 12.71 8.23
CA PRO A 98 8.71 12.00 7.23
C PRO A 98 8.66 12.76 5.91
N LEU A 99 8.91 12.05 4.79
CA LEU A 99 8.92 12.69 3.47
C LEU A 99 7.50 12.92 2.94
N TYR A 100 6.59 11.97 3.19
CA TYR A 100 5.28 11.94 2.53
C TYR A 100 4.25 12.87 3.14
N ASP A 101 4.39 13.21 4.43
CA ASP A 101 3.45 14.08 5.13
C ASP A 101 3.43 15.48 4.51
N GLY A 102 2.24 15.96 4.15
CA GLY A 102 2.05 17.24 3.47
C GLY A 102 2.33 17.22 1.96
N THR A 103 2.77 16.10 1.38
CA THR A 103 2.88 15.97 -0.09
C THR A 103 1.50 15.79 -0.74
N THR A 104 1.45 15.84 -2.07
CA THR A 104 0.19 15.76 -2.82
C THR A 104 0.22 14.67 -3.87
N PHE A 105 -0.95 14.21 -4.27
CA PHE A 105 -1.11 13.52 -5.55
C PHE A 105 -1.01 14.58 -6.65
N HIS A 106 0.15 14.70 -7.25
CA HIS A 106 0.49 15.76 -8.21
C HIS A 106 0.10 15.45 -9.64
N ARG A 107 -0.26 14.20 -9.94
CA ARG A 107 -0.73 13.74 -11.24
C ARG A 107 -1.80 12.68 -11.04
N VAL A 108 -3.01 12.90 -11.56
CA VAL A 108 -4.13 11.96 -11.45
C VAL A 108 -4.79 11.80 -12.83
N ILE A 109 -5.06 10.57 -13.23
CA ILE A 109 -5.65 10.26 -14.53
C ILE A 109 -6.77 9.25 -14.33
N PRO A 110 -8.03 9.58 -14.65
CA PRO A 110 -9.13 8.64 -14.64
C PRO A 110 -8.83 7.41 -15.50
N ASP A 111 -9.34 6.26 -15.09
CA ASP A 111 -9.17 4.98 -15.76
C ASP A 111 -7.69 4.59 -15.94
N PHE A 112 -6.82 5.08 -15.05
CA PHE A 112 -5.41 4.75 -15.04
C PHE A 112 -4.83 4.69 -13.61
N MET A 113 -4.42 5.85 -13.02
CA MET A 113 -3.73 5.85 -11.72
C MET A 113 -3.73 7.24 -11.07
N ILE A 114 -3.40 7.27 -9.78
CA ILE A 114 -3.03 8.48 -9.02
C ILE A 114 -1.58 8.41 -8.60
N GLN A 115 -0.80 9.48 -8.82
CA GLN A 115 0.65 9.53 -8.56
C GLN A 115 0.99 10.61 -7.54
N GLY A 116 1.79 10.23 -6.54
CA GLY A 116 2.25 11.09 -5.44
C GLY A 116 3.70 10.82 -5.04
N GLY A 117 4.07 11.29 -3.83
CA GLY A 117 5.40 11.03 -3.25
C GLY A 117 6.52 11.94 -3.74
N ASP A 118 6.16 13.05 -4.41
CA ASP A 118 7.10 14.09 -4.80
C ASP A 118 7.10 15.24 -3.78
N PRO A 119 8.21 15.53 -3.08
CA PRO A 119 8.30 16.67 -2.14
C PRO A 119 8.14 18.03 -2.80
N ILE A 120 8.43 18.17 -4.12
CA ILE A 120 8.18 19.41 -4.87
C ILE A 120 6.70 19.54 -5.24
N GLY A 121 6.07 18.42 -5.62
CA GLY A 121 4.65 18.35 -6.03
C GLY A 121 4.41 18.76 -7.48
N ASN A 122 5.38 18.49 -8.38
CA ASN A 122 5.27 18.73 -9.82
C ASN A 122 5.78 17.57 -10.70
N GLY A 123 6.20 16.47 -10.08
CA GLY A 123 6.71 15.27 -10.74
C GLY A 123 8.23 15.23 -10.93
N THR A 124 8.96 16.26 -10.53
CA THR A 124 10.42 16.34 -10.73
C THR A 124 11.24 16.10 -9.47
N GLY A 125 10.58 16.06 -8.29
CA GLY A 125 11.25 15.89 -7.01
C GLY A 125 11.43 14.42 -6.62
N GLY A 126 12.30 14.20 -5.63
CA GLY A 126 12.61 12.90 -5.09
C GLY A 126 13.41 13.00 -3.81
N PRO A 127 13.92 11.87 -3.29
CA PRO A 127 14.62 11.82 -2.00
C PRO A 127 16.13 12.21 -2.09
N GLY A 128 16.61 12.52 -3.30
CA GLY A 128 18.02 12.85 -3.55
C GLY A 128 18.92 11.65 -3.85
N TYR A 129 18.31 10.48 -4.10
CA TYR A 129 18.98 9.24 -4.54
C TYR A 129 18.01 8.41 -5.38
N SER A 130 18.56 7.39 -6.07
CA SER A 130 17.80 6.39 -6.79
C SER A 130 18.24 4.99 -6.39
N PHE A 131 17.36 3.98 -6.61
CA PHE A 131 17.64 2.57 -6.38
C PHE A 131 17.03 1.71 -7.49
N LYS A 132 17.46 0.45 -7.56
CA LYS A 132 17.11 -0.49 -8.62
C LYS A 132 15.66 -0.97 -8.55
N ASP A 133 15.19 -1.54 -9.67
CA ASP A 133 13.90 -2.19 -9.75
C ASP A 133 13.92 -3.58 -9.06
N GLU A 134 12.77 -3.97 -8.53
CA GLU A 134 12.53 -5.29 -7.95
C GLU A 134 11.28 -5.89 -8.64
N PHE A 135 11.50 -6.59 -9.75
CA PHE A 135 10.42 -7.26 -10.48
C PHE A 135 10.29 -8.71 -10.04
N THR A 136 9.05 -9.20 -9.97
CA THR A 136 8.72 -10.60 -9.68
C THR A 136 7.67 -11.09 -10.68
N ASP A 137 7.73 -12.38 -11.02
CA ASP A 137 6.83 -12.95 -12.02
C ASP A 137 5.39 -13.10 -11.55
N ASP A 138 5.16 -13.17 -10.25
CA ASP A 138 3.86 -13.36 -9.62
C ASP A 138 3.13 -12.05 -9.28
N LEU A 139 3.76 -10.89 -9.45
CA LEU A 139 3.12 -9.58 -9.32
C LEU A 139 2.95 -8.91 -10.68
N LYS A 140 1.69 -8.75 -11.08
CA LYS A 140 1.31 -8.09 -12.34
C LYS A 140 0.32 -6.95 -12.05
N PHE A 141 0.23 -6.02 -12.97
CA PHE A 141 -0.78 -4.96 -12.95
C PHE A 141 -2.11 -5.47 -13.55
N ASP A 142 -2.62 -6.55 -13.00
CA ASP A 142 -3.81 -7.30 -13.45
C ASP A 142 -5.09 -7.00 -12.66
N VAL A 143 -4.94 -6.27 -11.55
CA VAL A 143 -6.04 -5.80 -10.69
C VAL A 143 -5.88 -4.32 -10.37
N PRO A 144 -6.97 -3.60 -9.99
CA PRO A 144 -6.86 -2.24 -9.46
C PRO A 144 -6.16 -2.22 -8.11
N GLY A 145 -5.76 -1.03 -7.64
CA GLY A 145 -5.17 -0.83 -6.32
C GLY A 145 -3.69 -1.25 -6.21
N ARG A 146 -3.00 -1.59 -7.30
CA ARG A 146 -1.55 -1.87 -7.26
C ARG A 146 -0.78 -0.62 -6.83
N LEU A 147 -0.04 -0.74 -5.74
CA LEU A 147 0.89 0.30 -5.27
C LEU A 147 2.28 0.01 -5.84
N ALA A 148 2.79 0.92 -6.65
CA ALA A 148 4.04 0.73 -7.38
C ALA A 148 4.90 1.99 -7.44
N MET A 149 6.22 1.82 -7.69
CA MET A 149 7.16 2.93 -7.83
C MET A 149 7.00 3.62 -9.18
N ALA A 150 6.87 4.94 -9.16
CA ALA A 150 7.09 5.76 -10.34
C ALA A 150 8.61 5.90 -10.59
N ASN A 151 9.02 5.87 -11.84
CA ASN A 151 10.41 6.01 -12.27
C ASN A 151 10.54 6.77 -13.59
N SER A 152 11.75 7.15 -13.96
CA SER A 152 12.10 7.79 -15.23
C SER A 152 12.92 6.86 -16.15
N GLY A 153 12.74 5.57 -15.99
CA GLY A 153 13.46 4.50 -16.69
C GLY A 153 14.02 3.48 -15.69
N PRO A 154 14.71 2.44 -16.17
CA PRO A 154 15.20 1.35 -15.33
C PRO A 154 16.08 1.86 -14.17
N SER A 155 15.85 1.30 -12.97
CA SER A 155 16.66 1.58 -11.77
C SER A 155 16.73 3.06 -11.35
N THR A 156 15.64 3.80 -11.56
CA THR A 156 15.52 5.22 -11.15
C THR A 156 14.43 5.42 -10.09
N ASN A 157 14.11 4.38 -9.32
CA ASN A 157 13.15 4.49 -8.22
C ASN A 157 13.64 5.47 -7.14
N GLY A 158 12.76 6.26 -6.57
CA GLY A 158 13.08 7.24 -5.53
C GLY A 158 12.03 7.25 -4.42
N SER A 159 11.26 8.33 -4.32
CA SER A 159 10.13 8.44 -3.40
C SER A 159 8.77 8.44 -4.08
N GLN A 160 8.70 8.72 -5.40
CA GLN A 160 7.44 8.81 -6.10
C GLN A 160 6.83 7.43 -6.29
N PHE A 161 5.53 7.34 -6.07
CA PHE A 161 4.73 6.13 -6.21
C PHE A 161 3.43 6.44 -6.96
N PHE A 162 2.75 5.39 -7.42
CA PHE A 162 1.38 5.50 -7.93
C PHE A 162 0.51 4.35 -7.42
N ILE A 163 -0.80 4.59 -7.40
CA ILE A 163 -1.82 3.59 -7.11
C ILE A 163 -2.69 3.47 -8.34
N THR A 164 -2.83 2.25 -8.90
CA THR A 164 -3.65 2.02 -10.09
C THR A 164 -5.13 2.05 -9.75
N GLU A 165 -5.93 2.66 -10.62
CA GLU A 165 -7.39 2.65 -10.52
C GLU A 165 -8.00 1.43 -11.22
N VAL A 166 -7.36 0.96 -12.26
CA VAL A 166 -7.78 -0.17 -13.11
C VAL A 166 -6.59 -1.07 -13.41
N PRO A 167 -6.78 -2.29 -13.96
CA PRO A 167 -5.68 -3.08 -14.48
C PRO A 167 -4.88 -2.34 -15.55
N THR A 168 -3.54 -2.36 -15.43
CA THR A 168 -2.63 -1.64 -16.33
C THR A 168 -1.49 -2.54 -16.83
N PRO A 169 -1.80 -3.62 -17.56
CA PRO A 169 -0.82 -4.67 -17.91
C PRO A 169 0.38 -4.17 -18.74
N HIS A 170 0.25 -3.02 -19.41
CA HIS A 170 1.34 -2.38 -20.14
C HIS A 170 2.49 -1.87 -19.25
N LEU A 171 2.28 -1.81 -17.92
CA LEU A 171 3.30 -1.43 -16.91
C LEU A 171 4.08 -2.63 -16.37
N ASN A 172 3.70 -3.87 -16.72
CA ASN A 172 4.39 -5.08 -16.27
C ASN A 172 5.88 -5.04 -16.66
N GLY A 173 6.77 -5.38 -15.71
CA GLY A 173 8.22 -5.38 -15.93
C GLY A 173 8.85 -4.00 -16.15
N ARG A 174 8.13 -2.93 -15.83
CA ARG A 174 8.60 -1.54 -15.95
C ARG A 174 8.58 -0.77 -14.62
N HIS A 175 7.71 -1.17 -13.71
CA HIS A 175 7.53 -0.53 -12.41
C HIS A 175 7.47 -1.59 -11.31
N THR A 176 8.18 -1.36 -10.22
CA THR A 176 8.20 -2.25 -9.06
C THR A 176 6.87 -2.16 -8.32
N ILE A 177 6.10 -3.24 -8.30
CA ILE A 177 4.91 -3.38 -7.45
C ILE A 177 5.39 -3.76 -6.05
N PHE A 178 5.01 -3.00 -5.03
CA PHE A 178 5.43 -3.25 -3.66
C PHE A 178 4.29 -3.29 -2.64
N GLY A 179 3.03 -3.17 -3.11
CA GLY A 179 1.84 -3.27 -2.26
C GLY A 179 0.54 -3.38 -3.04
N GLN A 180 -0.54 -3.57 -2.29
CA GLN A 180 -1.93 -3.63 -2.76
C GLN A 180 -2.81 -2.79 -1.85
N CYS A 181 -3.57 -1.87 -2.43
CA CYS A 181 -4.53 -1.02 -1.74
C CYS A 181 -5.96 -1.52 -1.95
N THR A 182 -6.85 -1.26 -0.98
CA THR A 182 -8.21 -1.81 -0.94
C THR A 182 -9.32 -0.79 -1.11
N ASP A 183 -9.05 0.51 -0.90
CA ASP A 183 -10.08 1.57 -0.94
C ASP A 183 -10.20 2.16 -2.35
N GLU A 184 -10.63 1.32 -3.29
CA GLU A 184 -10.74 1.68 -4.71
C GLU A 184 -11.63 2.89 -4.95
N GLU A 185 -12.71 3.05 -4.19
CA GLU A 185 -13.61 4.20 -4.28
C GLU A 185 -12.93 5.53 -3.96
N VAL A 186 -11.98 5.55 -3.00
CA VAL A 186 -11.19 6.76 -2.68
C VAL A 186 -10.20 7.05 -3.80
N VAL A 187 -9.53 6.02 -4.33
CA VAL A 187 -8.63 6.14 -5.48
C VAL A 187 -9.39 6.72 -6.68
N GLN A 188 -10.58 6.20 -6.97
CA GLN A 188 -11.46 6.66 -8.06
C GLN A 188 -11.89 8.12 -7.87
N LYS A 189 -12.29 8.51 -6.65
CA LYS A 189 -12.64 9.91 -6.35
C LYS A 189 -11.46 10.84 -6.61
N ILE A 190 -10.26 10.46 -6.19
CA ILE A 190 -9.04 11.25 -6.42
C ILE A 190 -8.69 11.31 -7.90
N ALA A 191 -8.79 10.21 -8.63
CA ALA A 191 -8.47 10.15 -10.07
C ALA A 191 -9.38 11.06 -10.91
N ARG A 192 -10.59 11.37 -10.42
CA ARG A 192 -11.63 12.13 -11.13
C ARG A 192 -11.80 13.58 -10.67
N VAL A 193 -10.90 14.12 -9.84
CA VAL A 193 -10.91 15.55 -9.51
C VAL A 193 -10.59 16.37 -10.76
N SER A 194 -11.08 17.60 -10.81
CA SER A 194 -10.74 18.54 -11.87
C SER A 194 -9.25 18.80 -11.95
N THR A 195 -8.67 18.66 -13.12
CA THR A 195 -7.24 18.80 -13.37
C THR A 195 -6.92 19.94 -14.34
N GLY A 196 -5.74 20.51 -14.20
CA GLY A 196 -5.13 21.44 -15.14
C GLY A 196 -4.06 20.78 -16.01
N ALA A 197 -3.07 21.55 -16.40
CA ALA A 197 -1.92 21.05 -17.18
C ALA A 197 -1.22 19.86 -16.48
N ASN A 198 -0.74 18.91 -17.29
CA ASN A 198 -0.06 17.70 -16.82
C ASN A 198 -0.90 16.81 -15.88
N ASN A 199 -2.22 16.86 -15.99
CA ASN A 199 -3.16 16.13 -15.13
C ASN A 199 -2.97 16.43 -13.62
N LYS A 200 -2.55 17.64 -13.29
CA LYS A 200 -2.38 18.09 -11.93
C LYS A 200 -3.74 18.54 -11.37
N PRO A 201 -4.17 18.05 -10.17
CA PRO A 201 -5.37 18.52 -9.52
C PRO A 201 -5.39 20.04 -9.35
N LEU A 202 -6.49 20.69 -9.73
CA LEU A 202 -6.68 22.14 -9.52
C LEU A 202 -6.79 22.48 -8.03
N THR A 203 -7.48 21.63 -7.26
CA THR A 203 -7.47 21.66 -5.80
C THR A 203 -6.52 20.56 -5.30
N PRO A 204 -5.46 20.89 -4.56
CA PRO A 204 -4.50 19.90 -4.11
C PRO A 204 -5.14 18.77 -3.29
N VAL A 205 -4.89 17.53 -3.67
CA VAL A 205 -5.22 16.34 -2.87
C VAL A 205 -4.00 16.02 -2.01
N VAL A 206 -4.09 16.31 -0.72
CA VAL A 206 -2.97 16.25 0.22
C VAL A 206 -2.94 14.91 0.95
N ILE A 207 -1.76 14.32 1.07
CA ILE A 207 -1.45 13.25 2.01
C ILE A 207 -1.14 13.94 3.35
N LYS A 208 -2.09 13.95 4.26
CA LYS A 208 -1.96 14.60 5.58
C LYS A 208 -0.95 13.86 6.44
N HIS A 209 -1.02 12.53 6.40
CA HIS A 209 -0.12 11.63 7.12
C HIS A 209 -0.08 10.26 6.44
N LEU A 210 1.09 9.62 6.46
CA LEU A 210 1.26 8.25 6.02
C LEU A 210 1.61 7.37 7.23
N ALA A 211 0.59 6.72 7.79
CA ALA A 211 0.75 5.82 8.93
C ALA A 211 1.26 4.44 8.49
N ILE A 212 2.28 3.93 9.19
CA ILE A 212 2.86 2.59 8.95
C ILE A 212 2.66 1.73 10.20
N VAL A 213 2.12 0.52 9.99
CA VAL A 213 2.11 -0.54 11.00
C VAL A 213 2.96 -1.69 10.46
N ASP A 214 4.11 -1.94 11.10
CA ASP A 214 4.99 -3.04 10.76
C ASP A 214 5.06 -4.01 11.95
N PRO A 215 4.32 -5.14 11.91
CA PRO A 215 4.29 -6.10 13.00
C PRO A 215 5.62 -6.84 13.21
N ARG A 216 6.52 -6.81 12.23
CA ARG A 216 7.88 -7.37 12.31
C ARG A 216 8.80 -6.46 13.14
N HIS A 217 8.46 -5.18 13.24
CA HIS A 217 9.16 -4.15 14.00
C HIS A 217 8.16 -3.33 14.81
N PRO A 218 7.52 -3.94 15.85
CA PRO A 218 6.57 -3.21 16.66
C PRO A 218 7.26 -1.96 17.23
N ALA A 219 6.64 -0.79 17.01
CA ALA A 219 7.13 0.44 17.62
C ALA A 219 7.15 0.24 19.14
N THR A 220 8.32 0.36 19.77
CA THR A 220 8.43 0.41 21.21
C THR A 220 7.83 1.76 21.67
N HIS A 221 6.52 1.82 21.74
CA HIS A 221 5.83 2.96 22.35
C HIS A 221 6.06 2.83 23.86
N LYS A 222 7.03 3.59 24.38
CA LYS A 222 7.06 3.94 25.78
C LYS A 222 5.85 4.86 26.00
N PRO A 223 4.86 4.50 26.82
CA PRO A 223 3.77 5.41 27.14
C PRO A 223 4.38 6.64 27.79
N GLY A 224 4.34 7.78 27.11
CA GLY A 224 4.65 9.05 27.69
C GLY A 224 3.61 9.33 28.79
N THR A 225 4.00 9.19 30.04
CA THR A 225 3.21 9.62 31.19
C THR A 225 3.10 11.14 31.13
N THR A 226 2.01 11.61 30.54
CA THR A 226 1.65 13.02 30.62
C THR A 226 1.14 13.27 32.03
N THR A 227 2.05 13.60 32.94
CA THR A 227 1.69 14.17 34.25
C THR A 227 1.16 15.58 34.00
N HIS A 228 -0.14 15.72 33.93
CA HIS A 228 -0.81 17.01 34.11
C HIS A 228 -0.51 17.54 35.50
N LYS A 229 0.48 18.43 35.60
CA LYS A 229 0.71 19.24 36.78
C LYS A 229 -0.38 20.30 36.82
N SER A 230 -1.41 20.03 37.61
CA SER A 230 -2.43 21.01 37.98
C SER A 230 -1.76 22.16 38.72
N THR A 231 -1.58 23.28 38.04
CA THR A 231 -1.12 24.54 38.68
C THR A 231 -2.38 25.27 39.15
N GLY A 232 -2.54 25.34 40.49
CA GLY A 232 -3.65 26.00 41.12
C GLY A 232 -3.79 27.45 40.69
N THR A 233 -5.00 27.84 40.34
CA THR A 233 -5.43 29.20 40.07
C THR A 233 -5.42 30.02 41.34
N GLN A 234 -4.50 30.99 41.45
CA GLN A 234 -4.64 32.08 42.40
C GLN A 234 -5.50 33.18 41.78
N SER A 235 -6.65 33.38 42.40
CA SER A 235 -7.55 34.50 42.15
C SER A 235 -6.87 35.81 42.52
N THR A 236 -6.65 36.70 41.54
CA THR A 236 -6.33 38.11 41.80
C THR A 236 -7.46 38.99 41.28
N THR A 237 -8.08 39.70 42.19
CA THR A 237 -9.13 40.70 42.06
C THR A 237 -8.71 41.83 41.11
N PRO A 238 -9.57 42.33 40.18
CA PRO A 238 -9.21 43.40 39.26
C PRO A 238 -9.21 44.77 40.00
N LYS A 239 -8.11 45.48 39.88
CA LYS A 239 -7.92 46.87 40.34
C LYS A 239 -8.63 47.84 39.37
N LYS A 240 -9.55 48.62 39.88
CA LYS A 240 -10.34 49.68 39.24
C LYS A 240 -9.43 50.68 38.49
N ALA A 241 -9.66 50.87 37.22
CA ALA A 241 -8.99 51.90 36.41
C ALA A 241 -9.65 53.29 36.65
N THR A 242 -8.79 54.32 36.84
CA THR A 242 -9.16 55.74 36.92
C THR A 242 -9.12 56.34 35.53
N PRO A 243 -10.09 57.20 35.12
CA PRO A 243 -10.08 57.85 33.82
C PRO A 243 -9.10 59.03 33.78
N PRO A 244 -8.58 59.43 32.58
CA PRO A 244 -7.67 60.57 32.44
C PRO A 244 -8.38 61.90 32.47
N PRO A 245 -7.70 63.01 32.86
CA PRO A 245 -8.27 64.37 32.92
C PRO A 245 -8.35 64.99 31.51
N GLN A 246 -9.34 65.89 31.38
CA GLN A 246 -9.62 66.71 30.19
C GLN A 246 -8.48 67.72 29.91
#